data_123d255ec62d679dc6b78e59e632f543
#
_entry.id   123d255ec62d679dc6b78e59e632f543
#
_cell.length_a   1.000
_cell.length_b   1.000
_cell.length_c   1.000
_cell.angle_alpha   90.00
_cell.angle_beta   90.00
_cell.angle_gamma   90.00
#
_symmetry.space_group_name_H-M   'P 1'
#
loop_
_entity.id
_entity.type
_entity.pdbx_description
1 polymer ?
#
loop_
_entity_poly.entity_id
_entity_poly.type
_entity_poly.pdbx_seq_one_letter_code
_entity_poly.pdbx_strand_id
1 'polypeptide(L)'
;MKFKKTDVAGAVEILASNDFTAIPFTTTTAKKAGEKLTVDSRVGVVLYDVDPDENPNGSLLVAGVIDAEKAKAHSGTDLAAEHDLPDTIILRTNTGVNA
;
A
#
# COMPACT_ATOMS: atom_id res chain seq x y z
N MET A 1 22.09 8.02 -2.03
CA MET A 1 21.58 7.67 -1.69
C MET A 1 21.30 7.29 -1.36
N LYS A 2 21.14 7.32 -1.45
CA LYS A 2 20.58 6.81 -1.12
C LYS A 2 20.18 6.52 -0.36
N PHE A 3 19.72 6.35 -0.17
CA PHE A 3 19.08 5.96 0.48
C PHE A 3 18.68 5.34 0.85
N LYS A 4 18.59 5.24 0.72
CA LYS A 4 18.24 4.62 0.88
C LYS A 4 17.44 4.23 1.18
N LYS A 5 16.85 3.97 0.97
CA LYS A 5 15.98 3.64 1.11
C LYS A 5 15.57 2.79 1.85
N THR A 6 15.57 2.59 1.97
CA THR A 6 15.29 1.91 2.50
C THR A 6 15.25 1.33 3.36
N ASP A 7 15.50 1.38 3.41
CA ASP A 7 15.51 0.67 4.18
C ASP A 7 14.93 0.69 5.46
N VAL A 8 13.75 0.90 5.58
CA VAL A 8 12.93 0.77 6.76
C VAL A 8 12.79 -0.69 7.06
N ALA A 9 13.21 -1.11 8.24
CA ALA A 9 13.12 -2.49 8.64
C ALA A 9 11.67 -2.96 8.60
N GLY A 10 11.43 -4.08 7.98
CA GLY A 10 10.10 -4.63 7.86
C GLY A 10 9.27 -4.03 6.75
N ALA A 11 9.79 -3.04 6.06
CA ALA A 11 9.06 -2.45 4.95
C ALA A 11 9.03 -3.39 3.76
N VAL A 12 7.90 -3.41 3.06
CA VAL A 12 7.74 -4.20 1.86
C VAL A 12 7.38 -3.25 0.74
N GLU A 13 8.13 -3.33 -0.34
CA GLU A 13 7.88 -2.46 -1.49
C GLU A 13 6.75 -3.04 -2.31
N ILE A 14 5.58 -2.44 -2.21
CA ILE A 14 4.41 -2.88 -2.97
C ILE A 14 4.16 -2.01 -4.20
N LEU A 15 4.89 -0.91 -4.34
CA LEU A 15 4.72 -0.02 -5.48
C LEU A 15 5.37 -0.63 -6.71
N ALA A 16 4.66 -0.53 -7.83
CA ALA A 16 5.18 -0.95 -9.12
C ALA A 16 5.65 0.23 -9.95
N SER A 17 5.54 1.44 -9.42
CA SER A 17 5.95 2.66 -10.11
C SER A 17 6.35 3.69 -9.06
N ASN A 18 7.24 4.60 -9.42
CA ASN A 18 7.65 5.68 -8.53
C ASN A 18 6.67 6.84 -8.49
N ASP A 19 5.72 6.87 -9.41
CA ASP A 19 4.73 7.93 -9.45
C ASP A 19 3.53 7.54 -8.61
N PHE A 20 3.33 8.22 -7.51
CA PHE A 20 2.19 7.92 -6.65
C PHE A 20 1.82 9.13 -5.81
N THR A 21 0.60 9.11 -5.28
CA THR A 21 0.12 10.10 -4.33
C THR A 21 -0.35 9.39 -3.09
N ALA A 22 0.10 9.84 -1.94
CA ALA A 22 -0.30 9.26 -0.67
C ALA A 22 -0.69 10.37 0.29
N ILE A 23 -1.59 10.04 1.22
CA ILE A 23 -2.02 10.96 2.26
C ILE A 23 -1.66 10.35 3.61
N PRO A 24 -1.37 11.19 4.60
CA PRO A 24 -1.04 10.67 5.92
C PRO A 24 -2.27 10.20 6.66
N PHE A 25 -2.10 9.23 7.55
CA PHE A 25 -3.15 8.83 8.48
C PHE A 25 -2.51 8.38 9.78
N THR A 26 -3.31 8.32 10.83
CA THR A 26 -2.89 7.72 12.09
C THR A 26 -3.81 6.55 12.40
N THR A 27 -3.28 5.61 13.15
CA THR A 27 -4.06 4.42 13.47
C THR A 27 -3.75 3.97 14.89
N THR A 28 -4.74 3.35 15.53
CA THR A 28 -4.56 2.74 16.85
C THR A 28 -4.41 1.23 16.75
N THR A 29 -4.45 0.68 15.54
CA THR A 29 -4.24 -0.75 15.32
C THR A 29 -3.16 -0.93 14.27
N ALA A 30 -2.45 -2.05 14.34
CA ALA A 30 -1.40 -2.35 13.37
C ALA A 30 -1.99 -2.54 11.99
N LYS A 31 -1.27 -2.06 10.98
CA LYS A 31 -1.66 -2.21 9.58
C LYS A 31 -0.46 -2.69 8.80
N LYS A 32 -0.70 -3.47 7.76
CA LYS A 32 0.36 -3.97 6.90
C LYS A 32 0.27 -3.33 5.53
N ALA A 33 1.43 -3.10 4.92
CA ALA A 33 1.47 -2.60 3.55
C ALA A 33 0.66 -3.51 2.64
N GLY A 34 -0.22 -2.93 1.86
CA GLY A 34 -1.09 -3.69 0.98
C GLY A 34 -2.51 -3.88 1.48
N GLU A 35 -2.81 -3.47 2.71
CA GLU A 35 -4.19 -3.53 3.21
C GLU A 35 -5.01 -2.39 2.63
N LYS A 36 -6.28 -2.68 2.34
CA LYS A 36 -7.22 -1.64 1.95
C LYS A 36 -7.70 -0.93 3.20
N LEU A 37 -7.78 0.39 3.13
CA LEU A 37 -8.18 1.20 4.27
C LEU A 37 -8.94 2.43 3.77
N THR A 38 -9.92 2.86 4.54
CA THR A 38 -10.67 4.09 4.23
C THR A 38 -10.32 5.14 5.28
N VAL A 39 -9.86 6.28 4.82
CA VAL A 39 -9.49 7.40 5.69
C VAL A 39 -10.24 8.63 5.20
N ASP A 40 -11.07 9.23 6.07
CA ASP A 40 -11.84 10.43 5.73
C ASP A 40 -12.60 10.27 4.43
N SER A 41 -13.26 9.14 4.28
CA SER A 41 -14.08 8.81 3.10
C SER A 41 -13.26 8.51 1.84
N ARG A 42 -11.94 8.44 1.95
CA ARG A 42 -11.08 8.09 0.82
C ARG A 42 -10.59 6.67 1.00
N VAL A 43 -10.82 5.86 -0.02
CA VAL A 43 -10.37 4.49 -0.03
C VAL A 43 -8.98 4.44 -0.65
N GLY A 44 -8.08 3.72 -0.03
CA GLY A 44 -6.73 3.58 -0.53
C GLY A 44 -6.07 2.33 -0.01
N VAL A 45 -4.76 2.27 -0.16
CA VAL A 45 -3.97 1.11 0.23
C VAL A 45 -2.85 1.57 1.14
N VAL A 46 -2.68 0.86 2.25
CA VAL A 46 -1.62 1.16 3.20
C VAL A 46 -0.27 0.94 2.53
N LEU A 47 0.60 1.93 2.63
CA LEU A 47 1.85 1.92 1.88
C LEU A 47 3.00 1.26 2.64
N TYR A 48 3.00 1.35 3.97
CA TYR A 48 4.02 0.75 4.83
C TYR A 48 3.35 0.04 5.98
N ASP A 49 4.09 -0.89 6.59
CA ASP A 49 3.63 -1.46 7.86
C ASP A 49 3.61 -0.36 8.91
N VAL A 50 2.53 -0.33 9.68
CA VAL A 50 2.35 0.65 10.74
C VAL A 50 2.14 -0.10 12.04
N ASP A 51 2.95 0.23 13.04
CA ASP A 51 2.82 -0.34 14.38
C ASP A 51 2.53 0.84 15.32
N PRO A 52 1.29 0.93 15.86
CA PRO A 52 0.94 2.09 16.68
C PRO A 52 1.74 2.20 17.98
N ASP A 53 2.34 1.10 18.44
CA ASP A 53 3.20 1.15 19.62
C ASP A 53 4.53 1.82 19.35
N GLU A 54 4.97 1.79 18.10
CA GLU A 54 6.23 2.40 17.71
C GLU A 54 6.02 3.70 16.99
N ASN A 55 5.13 3.69 16.00
CA ASN A 55 4.87 4.88 15.20
C ASN A 55 3.49 4.74 14.57
N PRO A 56 2.49 5.44 15.12
CA PRO A 56 1.12 5.31 14.61
C PRO A 56 0.87 6.02 13.29
N ASN A 57 1.86 6.73 12.76
CA ASN A 57 1.68 7.49 11.53
C ASN A 57 1.97 6.64 10.32
N GLY A 58 1.04 6.63 9.38
CA GLY A 58 1.19 5.87 8.16
C GLY A 58 0.89 6.71 6.94
N SER A 59 1.03 6.08 5.77
CA SER A 59 0.70 6.70 4.50
C SER A 59 -0.29 5.83 3.75
N LEU A 60 -1.34 6.45 3.27
CA LEU A 60 -2.37 5.77 2.49
C LEU A 60 -2.21 6.14 1.03
N LEU A 61 -1.94 5.16 0.19
CA LEU A 61 -1.83 5.40 -1.24
C LEU A 61 -3.22 5.63 -1.81
N VAL A 62 -3.40 6.75 -2.51
CA VAL A 62 -4.68 7.09 -3.13
C VAL A 62 -4.56 7.17 -4.65
N ALA A 63 -3.35 7.14 -5.19
CA ALA A 63 -3.12 7.12 -6.63
C ALA A 63 -1.75 6.50 -6.88
N GLY A 64 -1.67 5.61 -7.86
CA GLY A 64 -0.41 4.99 -8.22
C GLY A 64 -0.61 3.57 -8.72
N VAL A 65 0.49 2.87 -8.93
CA VAL A 65 0.49 1.50 -9.43
C VAL A 65 1.03 0.59 -8.34
N ILE A 66 0.26 -0.42 -7.97
CA ILE A 66 0.62 -1.36 -6.92
C ILE A 66 0.82 -2.74 -7.51
N ASP A 67 1.85 -3.43 -7.05
CA ASP A 67 2.03 -4.84 -7.36
C ASP A 67 1.08 -5.64 -6.47
N ALA A 68 -0.01 -6.10 -7.04
CA ALA A 68 -1.06 -6.76 -6.27
C ALA A 68 -0.59 -8.10 -5.69
N GLU A 69 0.35 -8.76 -6.34
CA GLU A 69 0.88 -10.02 -5.83
C GLU A 69 1.70 -9.79 -4.57
N LYS A 70 2.54 -8.76 -4.57
CA LYS A 70 3.33 -8.44 -3.38
C LYS A 70 2.45 -7.98 -2.24
N ALA A 71 1.44 -7.18 -2.54
CA ALA A 71 0.51 -6.71 -1.52
C ALA A 71 -0.22 -7.88 -0.87
N LYS A 72 -0.69 -8.82 -1.69
CA LYS A 72 -1.39 -9.99 -1.17
C LYS A 72 -0.47 -10.88 -0.34
N ALA A 73 0.75 -11.06 -0.80
CA ALA A 73 1.71 -11.92 -0.10
C ALA A 73 2.04 -11.35 1.27
N HIS A 74 2.09 -10.04 1.39
CA HIS A 74 2.48 -9.41 2.64
C HIS A 74 1.30 -9.17 3.58
N SER A 75 0.19 -8.66 3.06
CA SER A 75 -0.95 -8.26 3.91
C SER A 75 -2.03 -9.32 4.00
N GLY A 76 -2.08 -10.23 3.05
CA GLY A 76 -3.16 -11.19 2.96
C GLY A 76 -4.39 -10.64 2.25
N THR A 77 -4.38 -9.38 1.84
CA THR A 77 -5.51 -8.76 1.18
C THR A 77 -5.37 -8.90 -0.32
N ASP A 78 -6.39 -9.47 -0.96
CA ASP A 78 -6.43 -9.61 -2.41
C ASP A 78 -7.07 -8.35 -2.99
N LEU A 79 -6.23 -7.38 -3.35
CA LEU A 79 -6.73 -6.11 -3.85
C LEU A 79 -7.45 -6.26 -5.17
N ALA A 80 -7.08 -7.27 -5.97
CA ALA A 80 -7.75 -7.50 -7.24
C ALA A 80 -9.20 -7.92 -7.06
N ALA A 81 -9.57 -8.42 -5.88
CA ALA A 81 -10.95 -8.81 -5.59
C ALA A 81 -11.76 -7.65 -5.01
N GLU A 82 -11.13 -6.52 -4.71
CA GLU A 82 -11.83 -5.37 -4.17
C GLU A 82 -12.44 -4.56 -5.30
N HIS A 83 -13.64 -4.05 -5.08
CA HIS A 83 -14.36 -3.35 -6.13
C HIS A 83 -14.54 -1.87 -5.85
N ASP A 84 -14.09 -1.40 -4.69
CA ASP A 84 -14.29 -0.02 -4.30
C ASP A 84 -12.99 0.79 -4.26
N LEU A 85 -11.92 0.26 -4.83
CA LEU A 85 -10.69 1.03 -4.96
C LEU A 85 -10.91 2.13 -6.00
N PRO A 86 -10.32 3.32 -5.78
CA PRO A 86 -10.46 4.39 -6.76
C PRO A 86 -9.76 4.06 -8.08
N ASP A 87 -10.25 4.65 -9.16
CA ASP A 87 -9.68 4.43 -10.49
C ASP A 87 -8.22 4.90 -10.58
N THR A 88 -7.82 5.76 -9.65
CA THR A 88 -6.44 6.26 -9.63
C THR A 88 -5.45 5.23 -9.11
N ILE A 89 -5.93 4.13 -8.52
CA ILE A 89 -5.06 3.05 -8.08
C ILE A 89 -5.13 1.96 -9.14
N ILE A 90 -3.98 1.66 -9.73
CA ILE A 90 -3.86 0.65 -10.78
C ILE A 90 -3.18 -0.57 -10.17
N LEU A 91 -3.78 -1.72 -10.35
CA LEU A 91 -3.23 -2.97 -9.84
C LEU A 91 -2.49 -3.70 -10.95
N ARG A 92 -1.27 -4.06 -10.66
CA ARG A 92 -0.45 -4.83 -11.57
C ARG A 92 -0.36 -6.24 -11.03
N THR A 93 -0.74 -7.21 -11.84
CA THR A 93 -0.66 -8.60 -11.47
C THR A 93 0.28 -9.33 -12.41
N ASN A 94 0.87 -10.40 -11.93
CA ASN A 94 1.77 -11.17 -12.78
C ASN A 94 1.04 -11.73 -13.99
N THR A 95 -0.18 -12.17 -13.78
CA THR A 95 -0.97 -12.71 -14.88
C THR A 95 -1.25 -11.66 -15.93
N GLY A 96 -1.66 -10.48 -15.50
CA GLY A 96 -1.95 -9.40 -16.43
C GLY A 96 -0.73 -8.89 -17.15
N VAL A 97 0.38 -8.81 -16.44
CA VAL A 97 1.60 -8.28 -17.02
C VAL A 97 2.18 -9.22 -18.05
N ASN A 98 2.04 -10.49 -17.81
CA ASN A 98 2.62 -11.49 -18.68
C ASN A 98 1.73 -11.88 -19.84
N ALA A 99 0.55 -11.38 -19.81
CA ALA A 99 -0.39 -11.72 -20.87
C ALA A 99 0.02 -11.07 -22.17
#